data_61e660428cdc820fc451dfce59a0d8bf
#
_entry.id   61e660428cdc820fc451dfce59a0d8bf
#
_cell.length_a   1.000
_cell.length_b   1.000
_cell.length_c   1.000
_cell.angle_alpha   90.00
_cell.angle_beta   90.00
_cell.angle_gamma   90.00
#
_symmetry.space_group_name_H-M   'P 1'
#
loop_
_entity.id
_entity.type
_entity.pdbx_description
1 polymer ?
#
loop_
_entity_poly.entity_id
_entity_poly.type
_entity_poly.pdbx_seq_one_letter_code
_entity_poly.pdbx_strand_id
1 'polypeptide(L)'
;RDLCAWLRLWVNQDDDPAFLRAVTSPKRGIGHQTLATLGEFAGRWRCSLFEALFSDSLGTVLNKKAVGSLHEFGRYINDLEHRARHTTGSEDARAFLLGWLEDIGYEQHLFDGEDSERLAAARWTNVLDFVGWMSRRCGGEVTEIGGTFESERHSVLDVAQTISVIISLAERDNAQDVVTLSTLHAAKGLEWQHVLLAGVNEGLLPFKSGDEEMSALRLEEERRLMYVGITRARTTLAVSTLRRRKRG
;
A
#
# COMPACT_ATOMS: atom_id res chain seq x y z
N ARG A 1 -1.35 -0.03 -0.02
CA ARG A 1 -0.47 -1.20 -0.20
C ARG A 1 -0.34 -1.58 -1.68
N ASP A 2 -1.44 -1.66 -2.44
CA ASP A 2 -1.39 -2.05 -3.86
C ASP A 2 -0.61 -1.03 -4.69
N LEU A 3 -0.92 0.25 -4.57
CA LEU A 3 -0.18 1.32 -5.25
C LEU A 3 1.31 1.32 -4.89
N CYS A 4 1.65 1.07 -3.63
CA CYS A 4 3.06 0.95 -3.22
C CYS A 4 3.77 -0.22 -3.92
N ALA A 5 3.08 -1.35 -4.14
CA ALA A 5 3.66 -2.48 -4.88
C ALA A 5 3.92 -2.11 -6.36
N TRP A 6 2.99 -1.39 -7.00
CA TRP A 6 3.19 -0.88 -8.35
C TRP A 6 4.40 0.07 -8.43
N LEU A 7 4.50 1.03 -7.50
CA LEU A 7 5.63 1.96 -7.47
C LEU A 7 6.96 1.24 -7.22
N ARG A 8 6.99 0.24 -6.33
CA ARG A 8 8.18 -0.58 -6.08
C ARG A 8 8.60 -1.34 -7.33
N LEU A 9 7.63 -1.88 -8.09
CA LEU A 9 7.91 -2.60 -9.32
C LEU A 9 8.44 -1.69 -10.44
N TRP A 10 8.02 -0.41 -10.50
CA TRP A 10 8.63 0.56 -11.42
C TRP A 10 10.09 0.85 -11.08
N VAL A 11 10.40 0.89 -9.79
CA VAL A 11 11.75 1.19 -9.29
C VAL A 11 12.68 -0.02 -9.38
N ASN A 12 12.15 -1.20 -9.07
CA ASN A 12 12.88 -2.45 -9.07
C ASN A 12 12.00 -3.59 -9.59
N GLN A 13 12.24 -4.00 -10.82
CA GLN A 13 11.49 -5.06 -11.48
C GLN A 13 11.78 -6.45 -10.90
N ASP A 14 12.89 -6.62 -10.16
CA ASP A 14 13.25 -7.86 -9.48
C ASP A 14 12.59 -8.02 -8.10
N ASP A 15 11.68 -7.10 -7.73
CA ASP A 15 10.87 -7.21 -6.51
C ASP A 15 9.71 -8.18 -6.72
N ASP A 16 9.96 -9.47 -6.56
CA ASP A 16 8.96 -10.54 -6.74
C ASP A 16 7.69 -10.35 -5.88
N PRO A 17 7.76 -9.96 -4.60
CA PRO A 17 6.57 -9.62 -3.82
C PRO A 17 5.75 -8.46 -4.41
N ALA A 18 6.40 -7.42 -4.90
CA ALA A 18 5.75 -6.30 -5.57
C ALA A 18 5.11 -6.74 -6.90
N PHE A 19 5.83 -7.55 -7.69
CA PHE A 19 5.33 -8.15 -8.93
C PHE A 19 4.05 -8.95 -8.68
N LEU A 20 4.06 -9.90 -7.75
CA LEU A 20 2.89 -10.74 -7.45
C LEU A 20 1.68 -9.91 -7.02
N ARG A 21 1.90 -8.84 -6.28
CA ARG A 21 0.81 -7.96 -5.87
C ARG A 21 0.30 -7.09 -7.02
N ALA A 22 1.17 -6.49 -7.80
CA ALA A 22 0.78 -5.63 -8.92
C ALA A 22 0.06 -6.39 -10.03
N VAL A 23 0.48 -7.61 -10.35
CA VAL A 23 -0.13 -8.44 -11.38
C VAL A 23 -1.52 -8.97 -10.99
N THR A 24 -1.80 -9.07 -9.69
CA THR A 24 -3.08 -9.58 -9.15
C THR A 24 -4.05 -8.48 -8.70
N SER A 25 -3.59 -7.24 -8.53
CA SER A 25 -4.41 -6.13 -8.02
C SER A 25 -4.19 -4.84 -8.82
N PRO A 26 -5.16 -4.43 -9.64
CA PRO A 26 -6.41 -5.10 -10.04
C PRO A 26 -6.20 -6.38 -10.85
N LYS A 27 -7.21 -7.26 -10.85
CA LYS A 27 -7.18 -8.54 -11.57
C LYS A 27 -7.02 -8.32 -13.09
N ARG A 28 -6.08 -9.05 -13.74
CA ARG A 28 -5.73 -8.90 -15.16
C ARG A 28 -5.89 -10.20 -15.96
N GLY A 29 -6.70 -11.14 -15.46
CA GLY A 29 -6.88 -12.42 -16.14
C GLY A 29 -5.69 -13.37 -16.01
N ILE A 30 -4.64 -13.02 -15.25
CA ILE A 30 -3.51 -13.90 -14.93
C ILE A 30 -3.87 -14.67 -13.66
N GLY A 31 -4.15 -15.97 -13.83
CA GLY A 31 -4.63 -16.83 -12.75
C GLY A 31 -3.50 -17.31 -11.84
N HIS A 32 -3.90 -17.79 -10.64
CA HIS A 32 -2.99 -18.28 -9.62
C HIS A 32 -2.10 -19.43 -10.13
N GLN A 33 -2.66 -20.33 -10.96
CA GLN A 33 -1.91 -21.45 -11.57
C GLN A 33 -0.79 -20.94 -12.49
N THR A 34 -1.05 -19.92 -13.29
CA THR A 34 -0.05 -19.29 -14.17
C THR A 34 1.10 -18.71 -13.36
N LEU A 35 0.79 -17.99 -12.26
CA LEU A 35 1.81 -17.41 -11.38
C LEU A 35 2.61 -18.46 -10.62
N ALA A 36 1.98 -19.56 -10.19
CA ALA A 36 2.68 -20.69 -9.56
C ALA A 36 3.67 -21.32 -10.54
N THR A 37 3.25 -21.61 -11.77
CA THR A 37 4.13 -22.16 -12.81
C THR A 37 5.27 -21.20 -13.18
N LEU A 38 4.98 -19.90 -13.25
CA LEU A 38 6.02 -18.87 -13.44
C LEU A 38 7.04 -18.87 -12.30
N GLY A 39 6.57 -18.99 -11.05
CA GLY A 39 7.44 -19.05 -9.87
C GLY A 39 8.34 -20.29 -9.87
N GLU A 40 7.80 -21.46 -10.23
CA GLU A 40 8.61 -22.68 -10.39
C GLU A 40 9.65 -22.54 -11.50
N PHE A 41 9.27 -21.92 -12.62
CA PHE A 41 10.17 -21.65 -13.73
C PHE A 41 11.29 -20.70 -13.31
N ALA A 42 10.95 -19.54 -12.74
CA ALA A 42 11.93 -18.56 -12.25
C ALA A 42 12.90 -19.16 -11.21
N GLY A 43 12.38 -19.98 -10.29
CA GLY A 43 13.19 -20.68 -9.29
C GLY A 43 14.21 -21.65 -9.91
N ARG A 44 13.85 -22.37 -10.99
CA ARG A 44 14.78 -23.26 -11.71
C ARG A 44 15.91 -22.49 -12.38
N TRP A 45 15.59 -21.34 -12.97
CA TRP A 45 16.56 -20.51 -13.69
C TRP A 45 17.27 -19.49 -12.79
N ARG A 46 16.88 -19.40 -11.52
CA ARG A 46 17.44 -18.46 -10.53
C ARG A 46 17.37 -17.00 -10.99
N CYS A 47 16.25 -16.62 -11.59
CA CYS A 47 15.96 -15.27 -12.03
C CYS A 47 14.71 -14.75 -11.33
N SER A 48 14.45 -13.45 -11.44
CA SER A 48 13.22 -12.85 -10.93
C SER A 48 11.99 -13.28 -11.74
N LEU A 49 10.79 -13.11 -11.16
CA LEU A 49 9.54 -13.37 -11.88
C LEU A 49 9.42 -12.47 -13.11
N PHE A 50 9.88 -11.23 -13.02
CA PHE A 50 9.83 -10.29 -14.13
C PHE A 50 10.80 -10.66 -15.25
N GLU A 51 12.03 -11.06 -14.92
CA GLU A 51 13.00 -11.54 -15.91
C GLU A 51 12.50 -12.82 -16.60
N ALA A 52 11.88 -13.71 -15.83
CA ALA A 52 11.31 -14.96 -16.35
C ALA A 52 10.22 -14.74 -17.41
N LEU A 53 9.51 -13.59 -17.39
CA LEU A 53 8.47 -13.27 -18.39
C LEU A 53 9.01 -13.28 -19.83
N PHE A 54 10.24 -12.84 -20.02
CA PHE A 54 10.84 -12.64 -21.34
C PHE A 54 11.74 -13.80 -21.77
N SER A 55 11.73 -14.90 -21.01
CA SER A 55 12.46 -16.11 -21.40
C SER A 55 11.80 -16.82 -22.58
N ASP A 56 12.56 -17.12 -23.63
CA ASP A 56 12.10 -17.87 -24.80
C ASP A 56 11.55 -19.26 -24.41
N SER A 57 12.06 -19.82 -23.30
CA SER A 57 11.65 -21.15 -22.82
C SER A 57 10.34 -21.13 -22.01
N LEU A 58 9.78 -19.96 -21.69
CA LEU A 58 8.54 -19.87 -20.90
C LEU A 58 7.35 -20.57 -21.59
N GLY A 59 7.32 -20.53 -22.92
CA GLY A 59 6.33 -21.23 -23.75
C GLY A 59 6.36 -22.76 -23.66
N THR A 60 7.38 -23.36 -23.04
CA THR A 60 7.46 -24.81 -22.81
C THR A 60 6.65 -25.25 -21.59
N VAL A 61 6.36 -24.35 -20.65
CA VAL A 61 5.67 -24.63 -19.39
C VAL A 61 4.31 -23.95 -19.29
N LEU A 62 4.07 -22.88 -20.06
CA LEU A 62 2.82 -22.11 -20.09
C LEU A 62 2.21 -22.12 -21.50
N ASN A 63 0.89 -22.05 -21.58
CA ASN A 63 0.19 -21.93 -22.86
C ASN A 63 0.36 -20.53 -23.47
N LYS A 64 0.13 -20.39 -24.78
CA LYS A 64 0.31 -19.14 -25.53
C LYS A 64 -0.50 -17.98 -24.95
N LYS A 65 -1.71 -18.22 -24.43
CA LYS A 65 -2.56 -17.16 -23.85
C LYS A 65 -1.94 -16.63 -22.56
N ALA A 66 -1.49 -17.52 -21.68
CA ALA A 66 -0.84 -17.13 -20.42
C ALA A 66 0.47 -16.37 -20.67
N VAL A 67 1.30 -16.86 -21.59
CA VAL A 67 2.54 -16.17 -21.99
C VAL A 67 2.22 -14.79 -22.58
N GLY A 68 1.22 -14.70 -23.45
CA GLY A 68 0.78 -13.43 -24.04
C GLY A 68 0.36 -12.41 -22.98
N SER A 69 -0.47 -12.80 -22.02
CA SER A 69 -0.90 -11.93 -20.92
C SER A 69 0.25 -11.49 -20.02
N LEU A 70 1.19 -12.38 -19.73
CA LEU A 70 2.39 -12.06 -18.96
C LEU A 70 3.30 -11.09 -19.72
N HIS A 71 3.52 -11.31 -21.01
CA HIS A 71 4.31 -10.40 -21.85
C HIS A 71 3.66 -9.02 -21.97
N GLU A 72 2.33 -8.96 -22.07
CA GLU A 72 1.58 -7.69 -22.11
C GLU A 72 1.80 -6.92 -20.81
N PHE A 73 1.67 -7.61 -19.67
CA PHE A 73 1.94 -7.02 -18.36
C PHE A 73 3.39 -6.51 -18.24
N GLY A 74 4.38 -7.32 -18.63
CA GLY A 74 5.78 -6.93 -18.55
C GLY A 74 6.10 -5.72 -19.43
N ARG A 75 5.57 -5.67 -20.66
CA ARG A 75 5.72 -4.49 -21.56
C ARG A 75 5.05 -3.26 -20.98
N TYR A 76 3.88 -3.41 -20.36
CA TYR A 76 3.19 -2.31 -19.71
C TYR A 76 4.00 -1.73 -18.54
N ILE A 77 4.62 -2.59 -17.72
CA ILE A 77 5.52 -2.12 -16.64
C ILE A 77 6.72 -1.36 -17.21
N ASN A 78 7.35 -1.86 -18.28
CA ASN A 78 8.47 -1.19 -18.93
C ASN A 78 8.07 0.18 -19.50
N ASP A 79 6.89 0.30 -20.11
CA ASP A 79 6.36 1.56 -20.60
C ASP A 79 6.10 2.56 -19.46
N LEU A 80 5.48 2.09 -18.37
CA LEU A 80 5.22 2.91 -17.18
C LEU A 80 6.52 3.41 -16.54
N GLU A 81 7.52 2.54 -16.40
CA GLU A 81 8.83 2.92 -15.87
C GLU A 81 9.49 3.98 -16.74
N HIS A 82 9.52 3.76 -18.06
CA HIS A 82 10.08 4.72 -19.00
C HIS A 82 9.37 6.08 -18.96
N ARG A 83 8.05 6.09 -18.95
CA ARG A 83 7.26 7.33 -18.84
C ARG A 83 7.46 8.01 -17.48
N ALA A 84 7.44 7.26 -16.39
CA ALA A 84 7.66 7.79 -15.03
C ALA A 84 9.04 8.44 -14.88
N ARG A 85 10.08 7.92 -15.55
CA ARG A 85 11.43 8.48 -15.59
C ARG A 85 11.49 9.85 -16.27
N HIS A 86 10.66 10.06 -17.27
CA HIS A 86 10.68 11.28 -18.09
C HIS A 86 9.58 12.30 -17.75
N THR A 87 8.67 11.94 -16.83
CA THR A 87 7.60 12.82 -16.38
C THR A 87 8.05 13.61 -15.16
N THR A 88 8.15 14.94 -15.31
CA THR A 88 8.55 15.89 -14.26
C THR A 88 7.55 17.03 -14.16
N GLY A 89 7.49 17.71 -13.00
CA GLY A 89 6.55 18.80 -12.77
C GLY A 89 5.20 18.32 -12.24
N SER A 90 4.51 19.20 -11.54
CA SER A 90 3.30 18.84 -10.77
C SER A 90 2.12 18.44 -11.68
N GLU A 91 1.88 19.19 -12.76
CA GLU A 91 0.73 18.95 -13.65
C GLU A 91 0.91 17.67 -14.47
N ASP A 92 2.08 17.50 -15.11
CA ASP A 92 2.38 16.32 -15.91
C ASP A 92 2.41 15.04 -15.07
N ALA A 93 3.01 15.12 -13.88
CA ALA A 93 3.02 14.00 -12.94
C ALA A 93 1.60 13.63 -12.47
N ARG A 94 0.74 14.63 -12.22
CA ARG A 94 -0.66 14.38 -11.88
C ARG A 94 -1.41 13.72 -13.03
N ALA A 95 -1.26 14.23 -14.24
CA ALA A 95 -1.91 13.66 -15.43
C ALA A 95 -1.45 12.22 -15.68
N PHE A 96 -0.13 11.96 -15.58
CA PHE A 96 0.44 10.62 -15.71
C PHE A 96 -0.12 9.65 -14.68
N LEU A 97 -0.12 10.03 -13.39
CA LEU A 97 -0.59 9.16 -12.30
C LEU A 97 -2.09 8.86 -12.39
N LEU A 98 -2.91 9.85 -12.75
CA LEU A 98 -4.35 9.65 -12.95
C LEU A 98 -4.62 8.75 -14.16
N GLY A 99 -3.94 8.99 -15.29
CA GLY A 99 -4.05 8.14 -16.48
C GLY A 99 -3.63 6.69 -16.20
N TRP A 100 -2.56 6.48 -15.43
CA TRP A 100 -2.19 5.13 -15.00
C TRP A 100 -3.28 4.45 -14.17
N LEU A 101 -3.89 5.16 -13.20
CA LEU A 101 -4.97 4.61 -12.36
C LEU A 101 -6.20 4.26 -13.19
N GLU A 102 -6.52 5.08 -14.20
CA GLU A 102 -7.59 4.82 -15.16
C GLU A 102 -7.28 3.60 -16.03
N ASP A 103 -6.07 3.52 -16.61
CA ASP A 103 -5.62 2.40 -17.45
C ASP A 103 -5.73 1.05 -16.72
N ILE A 104 -5.43 1.04 -15.43
CA ILE A 104 -5.54 -0.19 -14.63
C ILE A 104 -6.93 -0.42 -14.05
N GLY A 105 -7.88 0.51 -14.21
CA GLY A 105 -9.24 0.41 -13.67
C GLY A 105 -9.28 0.39 -12.14
N TYR A 106 -8.38 1.16 -11.48
CA TYR A 106 -8.18 1.04 -10.03
C TYR A 106 -9.37 1.55 -9.21
N GLU A 107 -10.06 2.60 -9.68
CA GLU A 107 -11.28 3.10 -9.03
C GLU A 107 -12.36 2.00 -8.98
N GLN A 108 -12.68 1.41 -10.13
CA GLN A 108 -13.66 0.33 -10.20
C GLN A 108 -13.26 -0.87 -9.33
N HIS A 109 -11.97 -1.21 -9.31
CA HIS A 109 -11.45 -2.28 -8.45
C HIS A 109 -11.71 -2.01 -6.96
N LEU A 110 -11.61 -0.76 -6.50
CA LEU A 110 -11.91 -0.39 -5.11
C LEU A 110 -13.40 -0.53 -4.82
N PHE A 111 -14.27 -0.11 -5.75
CA PHE A 111 -15.72 -0.21 -5.58
C PHE A 111 -16.23 -1.66 -5.64
N ASP A 112 -15.64 -2.50 -6.50
CA ASP A 112 -15.98 -3.91 -6.58
C ASP A 112 -15.48 -4.73 -5.36
N GLY A 113 -14.47 -4.26 -4.68
CA GLY A 113 -13.84 -4.94 -3.55
C GLY A 113 -14.41 -4.59 -2.17
N GLU A 114 -15.35 -3.65 -2.08
CA GLU A 114 -15.91 -3.17 -0.82
C GLU A 114 -17.44 -3.39 -0.77
N ASP A 115 -17.93 -3.85 0.37
CA ASP A 115 -19.36 -4.02 0.61
C ASP A 115 -20.09 -2.67 0.79
N SER A 116 -19.36 -1.58 1.02
CA SER A 116 -19.89 -0.24 1.26
C SER A 116 -19.34 0.76 0.27
N GLU A 117 -20.22 1.33 -0.55
CA GLU A 117 -19.86 2.41 -1.49
C GLU A 117 -19.20 3.61 -0.79
N ARG A 118 -19.63 3.94 0.43
CA ARG A 118 -19.02 5.01 1.24
C ARG A 118 -17.57 4.68 1.60
N LEU A 119 -17.24 3.44 1.92
CA LEU A 119 -15.87 3.02 2.21
C LEU A 119 -15.01 3.02 0.95
N ALA A 120 -15.55 2.56 -0.17
CA ALA A 120 -14.87 2.62 -1.47
C ALA A 120 -14.53 4.06 -1.85
N ALA A 121 -15.51 4.99 -1.74
CA ALA A 121 -15.30 6.41 -2.01
C ALA A 121 -14.25 7.04 -1.08
N ALA A 122 -14.25 6.71 0.22
CA ALA A 122 -13.23 7.19 1.15
C ALA A 122 -11.82 6.67 0.78
N ARG A 123 -11.72 5.41 0.36
CA ARG A 123 -10.44 4.85 -0.12
C ARG A 123 -9.97 5.51 -1.42
N TRP A 124 -10.89 5.79 -2.34
CA TRP A 124 -10.58 6.50 -3.56
C TRP A 124 -10.09 7.92 -3.28
N THR A 125 -10.72 8.63 -2.35
CA THR A 125 -10.24 9.94 -1.89
C THR A 125 -8.79 9.87 -1.37
N ASN A 126 -8.45 8.87 -0.56
CA ASN A 126 -7.07 8.67 -0.10
C ASN A 126 -6.09 8.42 -1.26
N VAL A 127 -6.53 7.75 -2.33
CA VAL A 127 -5.72 7.55 -3.54
C VAL A 127 -5.47 8.88 -4.24
N LEU A 128 -6.50 9.71 -4.39
CA LEU A 128 -6.38 11.03 -5.00
C LEU A 128 -5.50 11.97 -4.18
N ASP A 129 -5.58 11.92 -2.85
CA ASP A 129 -4.70 12.67 -1.95
C ASP A 129 -3.24 12.23 -2.11
N PHE A 130 -3.00 10.93 -2.24
CA PHE A 130 -1.67 10.38 -2.51
C PHE A 130 -1.12 10.83 -3.86
N VAL A 131 -1.93 10.79 -4.92
CA VAL A 131 -1.57 11.34 -6.24
C VAL A 131 -1.22 12.83 -6.13
N GLY A 132 -2.05 13.61 -5.41
CA GLY A 132 -1.82 15.02 -5.18
C GLY A 132 -0.49 15.29 -4.45
N TRP A 133 -0.18 14.47 -3.44
CA TRP A 133 1.09 14.56 -2.73
C TRP A 133 2.29 14.23 -3.64
N MET A 134 2.23 13.13 -4.39
CA MET A 134 3.30 12.75 -5.32
C MET A 134 3.53 13.84 -6.38
N SER A 135 2.46 14.36 -6.97
CA SER A 135 2.57 15.37 -8.03
C SER A 135 3.20 16.68 -7.53
N ARG A 136 2.82 17.16 -6.35
CA ARG A 136 3.47 18.33 -5.74
C ARG A 136 4.97 18.08 -5.50
N ARG A 137 5.33 16.90 -5.04
CA ARG A 137 6.72 16.51 -4.84
C ARG A 137 7.51 16.51 -6.15
N CYS A 138 6.90 16.03 -7.26
CA CYS A 138 7.51 16.11 -8.59
C CYS A 138 7.68 17.58 -9.05
N GLY A 139 6.80 18.49 -8.63
CA GLY A 139 6.93 19.93 -8.88
C GLY A 139 7.99 20.64 -8.04
N GLY A 140 8.62 19.95 -7.09
CA GLY A 140 9.60 20.53 -6.19
C GLY A 140 9.02 21.07 -4.87
N GLU A 141 7.74 20.85 -4.59
CA GLU A 141 7.11 21.24 -3.33
C GLU A 141 7.39 20.19 -2.24
N VAL A 142 8.04 20.61 -1.18
CA VAL A 142 8.33 19.78 0.01
C VAL A 142 7.67 20.41 1.22
N THR A 143 6.73 19.69 1.84
CA THR A 143 6.11 20.10 3.09
C THR A 143 6.70 19.30 4.24
N GLU A 144 7.36 19.97 5.18
CA GLU A 144 7.93 19.40 6.40
C GLU A 144 7.35 20.09 7.64
N ILE A 145 7.68 19.56 8.83
CA ILE A 145 7.30 20.19 10.10
C ILE A 145 7.99 21.55 10.18
N GLY A 146 7.25 22.63 9.92
CA GLY A 146 7.77 24.01 9.94
C GLY A 146 7.49 24.82 8.68
N GLY A 147 6.95 24.23 7.62
CA GLY A 147 6.56 24.95 6.41
C GLY A 147 6.67 24.15 5.11
N THR A 148 6.33 24.84 4.03
CA THR A 148 6.50 24.32 2.67
C THR A 148 7.76 24.97 2.07
N PHE A 149 8.64 24.16 1.50
CA PHE A 149 9.89 24.59 0.86
C PHE A 149 9.86 24.21 -0.61
N GLU A 150 10.53 25.00 -1.45
CA GLU A 150 10.79 24.64 -2.84
C GLU A 150 12.10 23.86 -2.92
N SER A 151 12.09 22.75 -3.64
CA SER A 151 13.27 21.94 -3.96
C SER A 151 13.38 21.76 -5.48
N GLU A 152 14.38 21.05 -5.93
CA GLU A 152 14.51 20.65 -7.33
C GLU A 152 13.30 19.80 -7.77
N ARG A 153 12.96 19.90 -9.07
CA ARG A 153 11.94 19.05 -9.67
C ARG A 153 12.45 17.62 -9.79
N HIS A 154 11.60 16.68 -9.47
CA HIS A 154 11.90 15.26 -9.53
C HIS A 154 11.00 14.58 -10.58
N SER A 155 11.50 13.50 -11.17
CA SER A 155 10.65 12.64 -11.98
C SER A 155 9.69 11.83 -11.08
N VAL A 156 8.62 11.32 -11.66
CA VAL A 156 7.70 10.41 -10.94
C VAL A 156 8.45 9.19 -10.42
N LEU A 157 9.45 8.71 -11.16
CA LEU A 157 10.27 7.56 -10.76
C LEU A 157 11.15 7.89 -9.55
N ASP A 158 11.76 9.08 -9.48
CA ASP A 158 12.56 9.51 -8.32
C ASP A 158 11.72 9.60 -7.04
N VAL A 159 10.50 10.14 -7.17
CA VAL A 159 9.55 10.19 -6.05
C VAL A 159 9.12 8.79 -5.64
N ALA A 160 8.85 7.88 -6.59
CA ALA A 160 8.55 6.48 -6.32
C ALA A 160 9.71 5.76 -5.60
N GLN A 161 10.94 6.04 -6.00
CA GLN A 161 12.14 5.51 -5.34
C GLN A 161 12.24 6.00 -3.89
N THR A 162 12.01 7.28 -3.64
CA THR A 162 11.98 7.84 -2.28
C THR A 162 10.92 7.14 -1.41
N ILE A 163 9.72 6.91 -1.94
CA ILE A 163 8.65 6.16 -1.24
C ILE A 163 9.12 4.74 -0.91
N SER A 164 9.74 4.06 -1.87
CA SER A 164 10.23 2.68 -1.68
C SER A 164 11.26 2.59 -0.57
N VAL A 165 12.18 3.57 -0.48
CA VAL A 165 13.17 3.67 0.61
C VAL A 165 12.48 3.91 1.95
N ILE A 166 11.52 4.84 2.03
CA ILE A 166 10.79 5.14 3.27
C ILE A 166 10.06 3.88 3.78
N ILE A 167 9.38 3.15 2.89
CA ILE A 167 8.68 1.91 3.23
C ILE A 167 9.67 0.86 3.75
N SER A 168 10.79 0.67 3.05
CA SER A 168 11.83 -0.31 3.44
C SER A 168 12.47 0.04 4.79
N LEU A 169 12.69 1.32 5.08
CA LEU A 169 13.18 1.77 6.38
C LEU A 169 12.15 1.51 7.49
N ALA A 170 10.88 1.81 7.25
CA ALA A 170 9.81 1.54 8.21
C ALA A 170 9.64 0.05 8.50
N GLU A 171 9.91 -0.83 7.53
CA GLU A 171 9.90 -2.29 7.73
C GLU A 171 11.11 -2.81 8.53
N ARG A 172 12.25 -2.12 8.49
CA ARG A 172 13.49 -2.51 9.20
C ARG A 172 13.60 -1.98 10.62
N ASP A 173 12.78 -1.01 10.99
CA ASP A 173 13.03 -0.13 12.15
C ASP A 173 12.40 -0.65 13.45
N ASN A 174 12.83 -1.84 13.92
CA ASN A 174 12.44 -2.38 15.24
C ASN A 174 13.45 -2.07 16.37
N ALA A 175 14.50 -1.28 16.12
CA ALA A 175 15.61 -1.11 17.08
C ALA A 175 15.93 0.34 17.46
N GLN A 176 15.16 1.34 17.03
CA GLN A 176 15.42 2.74 17.38
C GLN A 176 14.75 3.13 18.70
N ASP A 177 15.41 4.03 19.44
CA ASP A 177 14.84 4.69 20.64
C ASP A 177 13.85 5.79 20.21
N VAL A 178 12.67 5.36 19.79
CA VAL A 178 11.60 6.21 19.24
C VAL A 178 10.24 5.85 19.84
N VAL A 179 9.32 6.79 19.80
CA VAL A 179 7.90 6.51 20.10
C VAL A 179 7.24 5.90 18.86
N THR A 180 6.85 4.64 18.97
CA THR A 180 6.13 3.93 17.90
C THR A 180 4.63 4.23 17.96
N LEU A 181 4.07 4.76 16.88
CA LEU A 181 2.62 4.88 16.71
C LEU A 181 2.11 3.66 15.92
N SER A 182 1.13 2.97 16.48
CA SER A 182 0.57 1.76 15.87
C SER A 182 -0.93 1.68 16.09
N THR A 183 -1.64 1.02 15.19
CA THR A 183 -3.01 0.58 15.44
C THR A 183 -2.98 -0.68 16.31
N LEU A 184 -4.08 -0.97 17.03
CA LEU A 184 -4.18 -2.19 17.86
C LEU A 184 -4.04 -3.47 17.02
N HIS A 185 -4.54 -3.47 15.79
CA HIS A 185 -4.40 -4.61 14.86
C HIS A 185 -2.93 -4.83 14.44
N ALA A 186 -2.24 -3.75 14.10
CA ALA A 186 -0.83 -3.82 13.70
C ALA A 186 0.10 -4.16 14.87
N ALA A 187 -0.31 -3.86 16.10
CA ALA A 187 0.42 -4.19 17.33
C ALA A 187 0.38 -5.68 17.69
N LYS A 188 -0.43 -6.51 16.99
CA LYS A 188 -0.50 -7.95 17.27
C LYS A 188 0.86 -8.61 17.02
N GLY A 189 1.39 -9.28 18.05
CA GLY A 189 2.69 -9.95 17.99
C GLY A 189 3.89 -9.07 18.37
N LEU A 190 3.70 -7.75 18.51
CA LEU A 190 4.72 -6.82 18.99
C LEU A 190 4.57 -6.60 20.50
N GLU A 191 5.62 -6.13 21.17
CA GLU A 191 5.61 -5.78 22.59
C GLU A 191 6.56 -4.61 22.85
N TRP A 192 6.21 -3.74 23.81
CA TRP A 192 7.00 -2.59 24.21
C TRP A 192 7.10 -2.49 25.73
N GLN A 193 8.15 -1.88 26.23
CA GLN A 193 8.32 -1.65 27.68
C GLN A 193 7.17 -0.79 28.24
N HIS A 194 6.80 0.24 27.51
CA HIS A 194 5.77 1.22 27.90
C HIS A 194 4.74 1.34 26.78
N VAL A 195 3.46 1.25 27.12
CA VAL A 195 2.35 1.39 26.16
C VAL A 195 1.37 2.44 26.64
N LEU A 196 0.98 3.34 25.75
CA LEU A 196 -0.11 4.29 25.94
C LEU A 196 -1.25 3.93 24.99
N LEU A 197 -2.37 3.46 25.51
CA LEU A 197 -3.61 3.28 24.75
C LEU A 197 -4.37 4.61 24.74
N ALA A 198 -4.33 5.27 23.60
CA ALA A 198 -4.96 6.57 23.43
C ALA A 198 -6.42 6.42 22.97
N GLY A 199 -7.32 7.21 23.57
CA GLY A 199 -8.71 7.35 23.10
C GLY A 199 -9.60 6.14 23.38
N VAL A 200 -9.46 5.51 24.55
CA VAL A 200 -10.36 4.44 24.98
C VAL A 200 -11.69 5.06 25.40
N ASN A 201 -12.54 5.29 24.40
CA ASN A 201 -13.85 5.93 24.56
C ASN A 201 -14.87 5.21 23.73
N GLU A 202 -16.10 5.21 24.18
CA GLU A 202 -17.23 4.69 23.42
C GLU A 202 -17.29 5.32 22.02
N GLY A 203 -17.43 4.49 20.99
CA GLY A 203 -17.39 4.90 19.59
C GLY A 203 -15.99 4.88 18.94
N LEU A 204 -14.90 4.76 19.72
CA LEU A 204 -13.54 4.57 19.23
C LEU A 204 -12.96 3.22 19.64
N LEU A 205 -13.11 2.87 20.89
CA LEU A 205 -12.79 1.55 21.45
C LEU A 205 -13.71 1.27 22.64
N PRO A 206 -14.80 0.52 22.45
CA PRO A 206 -15.20 -0.21 21.24
C PRO A 206 -15.60 0.70 20.08
N PHE A 207 -15.23 0.31 18.85
CA PHE A 207 -15.53 1.09 17.64
C PHE A 207 -16.99 0.96 17.24
N LYS A 208 -17.65 2.11 17.06
CA LYS A 208 -19.04 2.18 16.61
C LYS A 208 -19.13 3.02 15.33
N SER A 209 -19.62 2.42 14.25
CA SER A 209 -19.85 3.11 12.98
C SER A 209 -21.31 3.59 12.92
N GLY A 210 -21.51 4.90 13.02
CA GLY A 210 -22.84 5.51 12.93
C GLY A 210 -23.79 5.14 14.09
N ASP A 211 -25.10 5.12 13.80
CA ASP A 211 -26.16 4.84 14.79
C ASP A 211 -26.54 3.35 14.90
N GLU A 212 -25.76 2.44 14.28
CA GLU A 212 -26.02 1.01 14.38
C GLU A 212 -25.84 0.50 15.82
N GLU A 213 -26.79 -0.30 16.30
CA GLU A 213 -26.64 -1.03 17.55
C GLU A 213 -25.50 -2.04 17.44
N MET A 214 -24.60 -2.01 18.41
CA MET A 214 -23.46 -2.91 18.46
C MET A 214 -23.93 -4.34 18.80
N SER A 215 -23.76 -5.28 17.88
CA SER A 215 -24.06 -6.68 18.13
C SER A 215 -23.12 -7.27 19.22
N ALA A 216 -23.59 -8.28 19.92
CA ALA A 216 -22.80 -8.96 20.96
C ALA A 216 -21.48 -9.54 20.41
N LEU A 217 -21.51 -10.07 19.17
CA LEU A 217 -20.31 -10.56 18.47
C LEU A 217 -19.30 -9.46 18.23
N ARG A 218 -19.75 -8.31 17.73
CA ARG A 218 -18.88 -7.16 17.45
C ARG A 218 -18.28 -6.59 18.74
N LEU A 219 -19.05 -6.52 19.80
CA LEU A 219 -18.54 -6.12 21.12
C LEU A 219 -17.47 -7.09 21.64
N GLU A 220 -17.61 -8.38 21.38
CA GLU A 220 -16.62 -9.37 21.78
C GLU A 220 -15.31 -9.25 20.97
N GLU A 221 -15.41 -8.94 19.67
CA GLU A 221 -14.24 -8.65 18.82
C GLU A 221 -13.48 -7.40 19.32
N GLU A 222 -14.21 -6.32 19.61
CA GLU A 222 -13.62 -5.09 20.17
C GLU A 222 -12.96 -5.35 21.55
N ARG A 223 -13.56 -6.22 22.38
CA ARG A 223 -12.97 -6.65 23.65
C ARG A 223 -11.67 -7.42 23.44
N ARG A 224 -11.63 -8.32 22.45
CA ARG A 224 -10.40 -9.03 22.07
C ARG A 224 -9.33 -8.06 21.56
N LEU A 225 -9.73 -7.04 20.80
CA LEU A 225 -8.83 -6.00 20.31
C LEU A 225 -8.25 -5.18 21.48
N MET A 226 -9.08 -4.80 22.45
CA MET A 226 -8.64 -4.14 23.69
C MET A 226 -7.66 -5.02 24.46
N TYR A 227 -7.93 -6.32 24.58
CA TYR A 227 -7.02 -7.29 25.22
C TYR A 227 -5.66 -7.33 24.51
N VAL A 228 -5.64 -7.34 23.17
CA VAL A 228 -4.39 -7.25 22.40
C VAL A 228 -3.62 -5.99 22.79
N GLY A 229 -4.25 -4.83 22.84
CA GLY A 229 -3.61 -3.58 23.21
C GLY A 229 -3.00 -3.61 24.62
N ILE A 230 -3.75 -4.08 25.62
CA ILE A 230 -3.31 -4.18 27.01
C ILE A 230 -2.09 -5.09 27.13
N THR A 231 -2.12 -6.24 26.46
CA THR A 231 -1.05 -7.25 26.55
C THR A 231 0.22 -6.88 25.76
N ARG A 232 0.27 -5.73 25.12
CA ARG A 232 1.51 -5.24 24.46
C ARG A 232 2.49 -4.61 25.44
N ALA A 233 2.03 -4.23 26.62
CA ALA A 233 2.86 -3.59 27.63
C ALA A 233 3.64 -4.65 28.45
N ARG A 234 4.97 -4.52 28.46
CA ARG A 234 5.83 -5.37 29.31
C ARG A 234 5.96 -4.81 30.72
N THR A 235 6.03 -3.49 30.89
CA THR A 235 6.31 -2.85 32.18
C THR A 235 5.21 -1.90 32.60
N THR A 236 4.80 -0.96 31.75
CA THR A 236 3.77 0.04 32.10
C THR A 236 2.72 0.16 31.00
N LEU A 237 1.48 0.28 31.45
CA LEU A 237 0.34 0.57 30.62
C LEU A 237 -0.34 1.84 31.13
N ALA A 238 -0.47 2.84 30.26
CA ALA A 238 -1.31 4.00 30.47
C ALA A 238 -2.51 3.97 29.51
N VAL A 239 -3.68 4.34 30.00
CA VAL A 239 -4.91 4.40 29.20
C VAL A 239 -5.48 5.79 29.27
N SER A 240 -5.73 6.40 28.13
CA SER A 240 -6.37 7.72 28.06
C SER A 240 -7.83 7.63 27.65
N THR A 241 -8.66 8.42 28.31
CA THR A 241 -10.09 8.55 28.01
C THR A 241 -10.50 10.01 28.06
N LEU A 242 -11.50 10.38 27.25
CA LEU A 242 -12.04 11.73 27.23
C LEU A 242 -13.29 11.81 28.12
N ARG A 243 -13.35 12.81 29.01
CA ARG A 243 -14.57 13.07 29.80
C ARG A 243 -15.68 13.72 28.98
N ARG A 244 -15.32 14.52 27.94
CA ARG A 244 -16.26 15.18 27.03
C ARG A 244 -15.65 15.28 25.64
N ARG A 245 -16.44 14.97 24.62
CA ARG A 245 -16.10 15.21 23.22
C ARG A 245 -16.77 16.50 22.77
N LYS A 246 -16.02 17.49 22.27
CA LYS A 246 -16.63 18.60 21.54
C LYS A 246 -17.26 18.03 20.27
N ARG A 247 -18.58 18.17 20.11
CA ARG A 247 -19.21 17.98 18.81
C ARG A 247 -18.79 19.17 17.94
N GLY A 248 -18.05 18.89 16.86
CA GLY A 248 -17.79 19.83 15.79
C GLY A 248 -19.01 19.97 14.92
#